data_f8bf60f73ac6b4b3b64df5e71aa353d9
#
_entry.id   f8bf60f73ac6b4b3b64df5e71aa353d9
#
_cell.length_a   1.000
_cell.length_b   1.000
_cell.length_c   1.000
_cell.angle_alpha   90.00
_cell.angle_beta   90.00
_cell.angle_gamma   90.00
#
_symmetry.space_group_name_H-M   'P 1'
#
loop_
_entity.id
_entity.type
_entity.pdbx_description
1 polymer ?
#
loop_
_entity_poly.entity_id
_entity_poly.type
_entity_poly.pdbx_seq_one_letter_code
_entity_poly.pdbx_strand_id
1 'polypeptide(L)'
;MGLAIQLIVEGDFAPNAVQPLDFGKLMVVKGKSKNVAVSLLNLGSKLSSIDYTIALDGKAGAEQHLDFGKDFGVGGTHTVEIPFAADSKIGTSTVTLTVTKVNGVENANATKTATGTLYTVERELVKRSVVEEGTGTDCGYCPRGHVAMHNMHNLYGDQFIGIALHQRSSTDPMYNNSYYLGFRSFPQCMINRSNGFCDPYDEMPAVLKASLNEIALAEVTVAGTFADEDTKVNATASVESLVAGDYDIAFMLTADGLTGTTTSWKQHNYFCKGHSGNPYKSKSSMPEDIQFLWDKGSSYYETYDNV
;
A
#
# COMPACT_ATOMS: atom_id res chain seq x y z
N MET A 1 2.40 22.41 -15.34
CA MET A 1 3.76 22.98 -15.26
C MET A 1 3.98 23.37 -13.81
N GLY A 2 4.86 22.69 -13.09
CA GLY A 2 5.24 23.07 -11.73
C GLY A 2 6.40 24.06 -11.77
N LEU A 3 6.34 25.13 -11.00
CA LEU A 3 7.44 26.07 -10.83
C LEU A 3 8.37 25.48 -9.76
N ALA A 4 9.60 25.12 -10.12
CA ALA A 4 10.65 24.78 -9.16
C ALA A 4 11.45 26.05 -8.84
N ILE A 5 11.48 26.41 -7.56
CA ILE A 5 12.30 27.53 -7.07
C ILE A 5 13.48 26.92 -6.31
N GLN A 6 14.69 27.22 -6.74
CA GLN A 6 15.92 26.90 -6.02
C GLN A 6 16.43 28.19 -5.36
N LEU A 7 16.56 28.16 -4.04
CA LEU A 7 17.21 29.24 -3.28
C LEU A 7 18.66 28.86 -3.02
N ILE A 8 19.58 29.65 -3.48
CA ILE A 8 21.02 29.54 -3.16
C ILE A 8 21.30 30.56 -2.06
N VAL A 9 21.78 30.05 -0.91
CA VAL A 9 22.12 30.90 0.24
C VAL A 9 23.61 30.74 0.50
N GLU A 10 24.32 31.88 0.55
CA GLU A 10 25.72 31.94 0.96
C GLU A 10 25.79 32.44 2.41
N GLY A 11 26.62 31.80 3.23
CA GLY A 11 26.81 32.15 4.64
C GLY A 11 27.55 31.08 5.41
N ASP A 12 27.82 31.35 6.69
CA ASP A 12 28.40 30.39 7.63
C ASP A 12 27.31 29.43 8.11
N PHE A 13 27.34 28.20 7.62
CA PHE A 13 26.45 27.14 8.08
C PHE A 13 27.06 26.38 9.24
N ALA A 14 26.24 26.01 10.22
CA ALA A 14 26.67 25.13 11.28
C ALA A 14 27.12 23.78 10.71
N PRO A 15 28.38 23.35 10.90
CA PRO A 15 28.90 22.16 10.19
C PRO A 15 28.22 20.86 10.63
N ASN A 16 27.66 20.81 11.83
CA ASN A 16 27.03 19.63 12.43
C ASN A 16 25.56 19.94 12.75
N ALA A 17 24.70 19.96 11.75
CA ALA A 17 23.29 20.29 11.90
C ALA A 17 22.44 19.24 11.16
N VAL A 18 21.64 18.47 11.89
CA VAL A 18 20.75 17.43 11.36
C VAL A 18 19.37 17.57 11.99
N GLN A 19 18.35 17.49 11.14
CA GLN A 19 16.96 17.38 11.55
C GLN A 19 16.45 15.98 11.27
N PRO A 20 16.08 15.18 12.27
CA PRO A 20 15.32 13.95 12.04
C PRO A 20 13.90 14.30 11.58
N LEU A 21 13.35 13.53 10.65
CA LEU A 21 11.98 13.69 10.16
C LEU A 21 11.06 12.66 10.82
N ASP A 22 9.79 13.02 10.98
CA ASP A 22 8.79 12.12 11.56
C ASP A 22 8.71 10.81 10.79
N PHE A 23 8.63 9.71 11.53
CA PHE A 23 8.72 8.34 10.98
C PHE A 23 7.40 7.55 11.11
N GLY A 24 6.32 8.20 11.51
CA GLY A 24 4.97 7.64 11.47
C GLY A 24 4.71 6.55 12.52
N LYS A 25 4.15 5.43 12.08
CA LYS A 25 3.73 4.32 12.95
C LYS A 25 4.74 3.18 12.91
N LEU A 26 5.13 2.68 14.08
CA LEU A 26 6.02 1.53 14.27
C LEU A 26 5.27 0.42 15.00
N MET A 27 5.56 -0.83 14.66
CA MET A 27 5.09 -1.98 15.44
C MET A 27 6.29 -2.84 15.83
N VAL A 28 6.40 -3.14 17.11
CA VAL A 28 7.45 -3.98 17.67
C VAL A 28 6.85 -4.99 18.62
N VAL A 29 7.23 -6.26 18.49
CA VAL A 29 6.79 -7.32 19.40
C VAL A 29 7.48 -7.13 20.75
N LYS A 30 6.73 -7.27 21.83
CA LYS A 30 7.20 -7.15 23.21
C LYS A 30 8.48 -7.96 23.45
N GLY A 31 9.47 -7.32 24.06
CA GLY A 31 10.78 -7.91 24.34
C GLY A 31 11.70 -8.00 23.12
N LYS A 32 11.30 -7.45 21.96
CA LYS A 32 12.14 -7.37 20.76
C LYS A 32 12.47 -5.92 20.39
N SER A 33 13.36 -5.75 19.44
CA SER A 33 13.64 -4.49 18.76
C SER A 33 13.51 -4.69 17.23
N LYS A 34 13.24 -3.58 16.52
CA LYS A 34 13.13 -3.55 15.07
C LYS A 34 13.90 -2.37 14.52
N ASN A 35 14.69 -2.59 13.48
CA ASN A 35 15.32 -1.50 12.75
C ASN A 35 14.27 -0.79 11.90
N VAL A 36 14.26 0.52 11.97
CA VAL A 36 13.29 1.38 11.28
C VAL A 36 14.06 2.41 10.46
N ALA A 37 13.69 2.52 9.21
CA ALA A 37 14.21 3.52 8.29
C ALA A 37 13.75 4.91 8.71
N VAL A 38 14.65 5.73 9.19
CA VAL A 38 14.41 7.13 9.60
C VAL A 38 15.11 8.06 8.63
N SER A 39 14.40 9.07 8.18
CA SER A 39 14.96 10.10 7.30
C SER A 39 15.58 11.23 8.14
N LEU A 40 16.82 11.55 7.82
CA LEU A 40 17.59 12.64 8.41
C LEU A 40 17.85 13.70 7.35
N LEU A 41 17.40 14.92 7.58
CA LEU A 41 17.72 16.08 6.76
C LEU A 41 19.06 16.66 7.21
N ASN A 42 20.11 16.51 6.39
CA ASN A 42 21.41 17.10 6.66
C ASN A 42 21.40 18.58 6.28
N LEU A 43 21.52 19.45 7.26
CA LEU A 43 21.59 20.89 7.10
C LEU A 43 23.03 21.43 7.35
N GLY A 44 23.94 20.53 7.70
CA GLY A 44 25.33 20.80 7.92
C GLY A 44 26.21 20.41 6.73
N SER A 45 27.51 20.21 6.99
CA SER A 45 28.49 19.83 5.99
C SER A 45 28.44 18.29 5.76
N LYS A 46 29.35 17.56 6.32
CA LYS A 46 29.46 16.11 6.22
C LYS A 46 28.69 15.44 7.34
N LEU A 47 28.03 14.31 7.07
CA LEU A 47 27.34 13.52 8.06
C LEU A 47 27.85 12.07 8.02
N SER A 48 28.57 11.63 9.08
CA SER A 48 29.12 10.28 9.21
C SER A 48 28.57 9.50 10.40
N SER A 49 28.14 10.19 11.45
CA SER A 49 27.55 9.55 12.63
C SER A 49 26.58 10.46 13.36
N ILE A 50 25.72 9.88 14.19
CA ILE A 50 24.87 10.59 15.13
C ILE A 50 24.92 9.93 16.50
N ASP A 51 24.80 10.76 17.57
CA ASP A 51 24.35 10.27 18.86
C ASP A 51 22.88 10.67 19.04
N TYR A 52 22.10 9.76 19.62
CA TYR A 52 20.67 9.95 19.74
C TYR A 52 20.10 9.32 21.01
N THR A 53 18.93 9.81 21.43
CA THR A 53 18.11 9.17 22.46
C THR A 53 16.73 8.84 21.88
N ILE A 54 16.11 7.78 22.42
CA ILE A 54 14.71 7.43 22.15
C ILE A 54 13.95 7.57 23.47
N ALA A 55 12.89 8.37 23.45
CA ALA A 55 11.96 8.49 24.58
C ALA A 55 10.63 7.81 24.25
N LEU A 56 10.09 7.09 25.22
CA LEU A 56 8.72 6.54 25.18
C LEU A 56 7.87 7.30 26.19
N ASP A 57 6.77 7.89 25.74
CA ASP A 57 5.85 8.73 26.53
C ASP A 57 6.59 9.79 27.37
N GLY A 58 7.62 10.40 26.74
CA GLY A 58 8.46 11.43 27.37
C GLY A 58 9.58 10.91 28.28
N LYS A 59 9.67 9.60 28.53
CA LYS A 59 10.75 9.00 29.31
C LYS A 59 11.91 8.63 28.41
N ALA A 60 13.00 9.40 28.46
CA ALA A 60 14.19 9.17 27.65
C ALA A 60 14.94 7.91 28.06
N GLY A 61 15.42 7.14 27.11
CA GLY A 61 16.40 6.07 27.26
C GLY A 61 17.85 6.61 27.32
N ALA A 62 18.82 5.69 27.35
CA ALA A 62 20.22 6.04 27.24
C ALA A 62 20.59 6.60 25.87
N GLU A 63 21.58 7.47 25.82
CA GLU A 63 22.18 7.95 24.58
C GLU A 63 22.85 6.79 23.84
N GLN A 64 22.62 6.67 22.55
CA GLN A 64 23.16 5.65 21.66
C GLN A 64 23.98 6.32 20.57
N HIS A 65 24.95 5.60 20.02
CA HIS A 65 25.79 6.03 18.91
C HIS A 65 25.46 5.19 17.65
N LEU A 66 25.35 5.85 16.51
CA LEU A 66 25.18 5.21 15.19
C LEU A 66 26.20 5.79 14.21
N ASP A 67 27.18 4.95 13.84
CA ASP A 67 28.11 5.22 12.73
C ASP A 67 27.49 4.66 11.43
N PHE A 68 27.47 5.45 10.39
CA PHE A 68 26.87 5.04 9.11
C PHE A 68 27.81 4.20 8.25
N GLY A 69 29.08 4.04 8.64
CA GLY A 69 30.10 3.33 7.86
C GLY A 69 30.46 4.01 6.52
N LYS A 70 29.89 5.20 6.28
CA LYS A 70 30.12 6.02 5.11
C LYS A 70 29.77 7.48 5.41
N ASP A 71 30.30 8.35 4.57
CA ASP A 71 29.99 9.78 4.67
C ASP A 71 28.83 10.14 3.74
N PHE A 72 27.86 10.86 4.28
CA PHE A 72 26.88 11.59 3.47
C PHE A 72 27.40 13.01 3.22
N GLY A 73 27.18 13.50 2.00
CA GLY A 73 27.62 14.83 1.61
C GLY A 73 26.78 15.95 2.24
N VAL A 74 27.14 17.18 1.84
CA VAL A 74 26.45 18.41 2.27
C VAL A 74 25.00 18.40 1.79
N GLY A 75 24.07 18.71 2.68
CA GLY A 75 22.65 18.84 2.37
C GLY A 75 21.96 17.51 2.06
N GLY A 76 20.66 17.61 1.75
CA GLY A 76 19.83 16.48 1.35
C GLY A 76 19.29 15.63 2.50
N THR A 77 18.37 14.74 2.13
CA THR A 77 17.75 13.80 3.07
C THR A 77 18.39 12.42 2.89
N HIS A 78 18.78 11.82 4.01
CA HIS A 78 19.45 10.52 4.06
C HIS A 78 18.64 9.58 4.95
N THR A 79 18.38 8.37 4.50
CA THR A 79 17.68 7.37 5.29
C THR A 79 18.70 6.47 6.01
N VAL A 80 18.50 6.28 7.28
CA VAL A 80 19.33 5.44 8.16
C VAL A 80 18.46 4.47 8.95
N GLU A 81 18.99 3.31 9.31
CA GLU A 81 18.31 2.32 10.12
C GLU A 81 18.58 2.56 11.60
N ILE A 82 17.54 2.85 12.37
CA ILE A 82 17.61 3.06 13.82
C ILE A 82 16.86 1.94 14.54
N PRO A 83 17.48 1.25 15.52
CA PRO A 83 16.81 0.21 16.30
C PRO A 83 15.85 0.83 17.32
N PHE A 84 14.58 0.47 17.23
CA PHE A 84 13.55 0.81 18.22
C PHE A 84 13.19 -0.44 19.01
N ALA A 85 13.32 -0.36 20.35
CA ALA A 85 12.86 -1.42 21.24
C ALA A 85 11.36 -1.28 21.55
N ALA A 86 10.70 -2.42 21.77
CA ALA A 86 9.34 -2.45 22.28
C ALA A 86 9.27 -1.81 23.70
N ASP A 87 8.10 -1.27 24.03
CA ASP A 87 7.82 -0.89 25.43
C ASP A 87 7.73 -2.16 26.32
N SER A 88 7.85 -1.97 27.61
CA SER A 88 7.64 -3.01 28.62
C SER A 88 6.19 -3.49 28.69
N LYS A 89 5.24 -2.66 28.25
CA LYS A 89 3.79 -2.91 28.25
C LYS A 89 3.26 -3.00 26.83
N ILE A 90 2.30 -3.91 26.61
CA ILE A 90 1.49 -3.96 25.42
C ILE A 90 0.65 -2.67 25.35
N GLY A 91 0.57 -2.08 24.17
CA GLY A 91 -0.23 -0.90 23.93
C GLY A 91 0.44 0.09 22.98
N THR A 92 -0.02 1.33 23.05
CA THR A 92 0.45 2.44 22.21
C THR A 92 1.24 3.42 23.04
N SER A 93 2.42 3.80 22.56
CA SER A 93 3.27 4.83 23.18
C SER A 93 3.67 5.87 22.14
N THR A 94 3.77 7.12 22.55
CA THR A 94 4.44 8.15 21.74
C THR A 94 5.94 7.91 21.81
N VAL A 95 6.58 7.77 20.65
CA VAL A 95 8.04 7.65 20.58
C VAL A 95 8.64 8.95 20.05
N THR A 96 9.66 9.44 20.72
CA THR A 96 10.43 10.62 20.31
C THR A 96 11.90 10.24 20.13
N LEU A 97 12.40 10.44 18.92
CA LEU A 97 13.81 10.35 18.58
C LEU A 97 14.42 11.74 18.71
N THR A 98 15.51 11.86 19.46
CA THR A 98 16.28 13.12 19.58
C THR A 98 17.70 12.88 19.10
N VAL A 99 18.14 13.59 18.06
CA VAL A 99 19.54 13.58 17.61
C VAL A 99 20.31 14.60 18.44
N THR A 100 21.12 14.10 19.39
CA THR A 100 21.85 14.91 20.34
C THR A 100 23.18 15.45 19.80
N LYS A 101 23.91 14.59 19.04
CA LYS A 101 25.18 14.96 18.42
C LYS A 101 25.24 14.54 16.97
N VAL A 102 26.05 15.22 16.19
CA VAL A 102 26.40 14.95 14.80
C VAL A 102 27.92 14.91 14.72
N ASN A 103 28.49 13.80 14.22
CA ASN A 103 29.93 13.59 14.14
C ASN A 103 30.66 13.84 15.49
N GLY A 104 30.04 13.43 16.61
CA GLY A 104 30.57 13.60 17.95
C GLY A 104 30.44 14.99 18.55
N VAL A 105 29.90 15.98 17.84
CA VAL A 105 29.70 17.36 18.27
C VAL A 105 28.20 17.62 18.48
N GLU A 106 27.83 18.47 19.41
CA GLU A 106 26.45 18.83 19.68
C GLU A 106 25.72 19.22 18.37
N ASN A 107 24.52 18.67 18.18
CA ASN A 107 23.68 18.99 17.02
C ASN A 107 23.26 20.45 17.08
N ALA A 108 23.72 21.24 16.13
CA ALA A 108 23.47 22.69 16.08
C ALA A 108 22.08 23.05 15.51
N ASN A 109 21.32 22.06 15.01
CA ASN A 109 19.98 22.36 14.50
C ASN A 109 19.00 22.69 15.63
N ALA A 110 18.09 23.63 15.38
CA ALA A 110 17.04 24.00 16.34
C ALA A 110 16.01 22.88 16.52
N THR A 111 15.67 22.16 15.44
CA THR A 111 14.77 21.00 15.45
C THR A 111 15.59 19.71 15.52
N LYS A 112 15.74 19.18 16.74
CA LYS A 112 16.55 17.98 17.03
C LYS A 112 15.70 16.71 17.18
N THR A 113 14.38 16.82 17.13
CA THR A 113 13.44 15.74 17.46
C THR A 113 12.56 15.37 16.29
N ALA A 114 12.22 14.08 16.20
CA ALA A 114 11.16 13.54 15.37
C ALA A 114 10.26 12.65 16.21
N THR A 115 9.00 12.54 15.83
CA THR A 115 8.00 11.79 16.58
C THR A 115 7.38 10.68 15.73
N GLY A 116 6.85 9.69 16.43
CA GLY A 116 6.08 8.59 15.84
C GLY A 116 5.21 7.93 16.89
N THR A 117 4.44 6.95 16.46
CA THR A 117 3.62 6.11 17.33
C THR A 117 4.19 4.70 17.36
N LEU A 118 4.53 4.20 18.55
CA LEU A 118 4.96 2.82 18.77
C LEU A 118 3.78 1.97 19.23
N TYR A 119 3.49 0.91 18.49
CA TYR A 119 2.63 -0.18 18.91
C TYR A 119 3.49 -1.32 19.45
N THR A 120 3.42 -1.58 20.75
CA THR A 120 4.00 -2.78 21.37
C THR A 120 2.94 -3.85 21.40
N VAL A 121 3.18 -4.98 20.75
CA VAL A 121 2.20 -6.06 20.53
C VAL A 121 2.75 -7.40 20.99
N GLU A 122 1.86 -8.38 21.24
CA GLU A 122 2.28 -9.76 21.55
C GLU A 122 2.85 -10.47 20.31
N ARG A 123 2.27 -10.22 19.13
CA ARG A 123 2.66 -10.83 17.86
C ARG A 123 2.44 -9.88 16.69
N GLU A 124 3.15 -10.08 15.60
CA GLU A 124 2.85 -9.41 14.34
C GLU A 124 1.70 -10.12 13.63
N LEU A 125 0.84 -9.35 12.97
CA LEU A 125 -0.23 -9.84 12.11
C LEU A 125 0.17 -9.71 10.64
N VAL A 126 -0.36 -10.61 9.83
CA VAL A 126 -0.22 -10.53 8.38
C VAL A 126 -1.16 -9.46 7.83
N LYS A 127 -0.60 -8.44 7.19
CA LYS A 127 -1.38 -7.42 6.49
C LYS A 127 -2.02 -8.03 5.25
N ARG A 128 -3.31 -7.81 5.09
CA ARG A 128 -4.08 -8.10 3.88
C ARG A 128 -4.62 -6.80 3.32
N SER A 129 -4.76 -6.72 2.01
CA SER A 129 -5.32 -5.55 1.33
C SER A 129 -6.42 -5.95 0.38
N VAL A 130 -7.53 -5.22 0.44
CA VAL A 130 -8.65 -5.36 -0.49
C VAL A 130 -8.43 -4.44 -1.68
N VAL A 131 -8.53 -4.98 -2.88
CA VAL A 131 -8.50 -4.23 -4.14
C VAL A 131 -9.86 -4.36 -4.80
N GLU A 132 -10.57 -3.26 -4.93
CA GLU A 132 -11.87 -3.20 -5.59
C GLU A 132 -11.67 -2.60 -6.99
N GLU A 133 -11.88 -3.39 -8.04
CA GLU A 133 -11.73 -2.98 -9.42
C GLU A 133 -13.08 -2.70 -10.06
N GLY A 134 -13.28 -1.50 -10.59
CA GLY A 134 -14.40 -1.17 -11.47
C GLY A 134 -14.15 -1.71 -12.87
N THR A 135 -15.05 -2.57 -13.37
CA THR A 135 -14.92 -3.27 -14.63
C THR A 135 -16.25 -3.41 -15.37
N GLY A 136 -16.27 -4.12 -16.48
CA GLY A 136 -17.46 -4.49 -17.24
C GLY A 136 -17.14 -5.28 -18.49
N THR A 137 -18.04 -6.18 -18.90
CA THR A 137 -17.89 -7.00 -20.11
C THR A 137 -17.79 -6.15 -21.38
N ASP A 138 -18.46 -5.01 -21.42
CA ASP A 138 -18.43 -4.04 -22.52
C ASP A 138 -17.22 -3.08 -22.49
N CYS A 139 -16.29 -3.28 -21.56
CA CYS A 139 -15.10 -2.47 -21.38
C CYS A 139 -13.91 -3.05 -22.15
N GLY A 140 -13.54 -2.47 -23.27
CA GLY A 140 -12.46 -2.98 -24.12
C GLY A 140 -11.05 -2.89 -23.53
N TYR A 141 -10.80 -2.03 -22.55
CA TYR A 141 -9.52 -1.92 -21.84
C TYR A 141 -9.47 -2.74 -20.55
N CYS A 142 -10.61 -3.27 -20.07
CA CYS A 142 -10.68 -4.03 -18.81
C CYS A 142 -9.92 -5.37 -18.84
N PRO A 143 -9.71 -6.06 -19.98
CA PRO A 143 -8.91 -7.29 -19.98
C PRO A 143 -7.52 -7.16 -19.36
N ARG A 144 -6.85 -6.01 -19.50
CA ARG A 144 -5.54 -5.80 -18.84
C ARG A 144 -5.67 -5.65 -17.33
N GLY A 145 -6.78 -5.09 -16.86
CA GLY A 145 -7.08 -5.00 -15.43
C GLY A 145 -7.27 -6.37 -14.81
N HIS A 146 -8.04 -7.25 -15.47
CA HIS A 146 -8.21 -8.64 -15.03
C HIS A 146 -6.87 -9.37 -14.93
N VAL A 147 -5.97 -9.18 -15.92
CA VAL A 147 -4.62 -9.77 -15.88
C VAL A 147 -3.83 -9.23 -14.68
N ALA A 148 -3.92 -7.94 -14.41
CA ALA A 148 -3.23 -7.33 -13.27
C ALA A 148 -3.74 -7.89 -11.94
N MET A 149 -5.07 -8.01 -11.76
CA MET A 149 -5.67 -8.62 -10.58
C MET A 149 -5.20 -10.06 -10.38
N HIS A 150 -5.21 -10.86 -11.45
CA HIS A 150 -4.70 -12.23 -11.43
C HIS A 150 -3.21 -12.31 -11.09
N ASN A 151 -2.38 -11.43 -11.65
CA ASN A 151 -0.96 -11.35 -11.34
C ASN A 151 -0.71 -11.02 -9.87
N MET A 152 -1.51 -10.12 -9.28
CA MET A 152 -1.38 -9.78 -7.87
C MET A 152 -1.83 -10.92 -6.95
N HIS A 153 -2.90 -11.63 -7.33
CA HIS A 153 -3.30 -12.84 -6.61
C HIS A 153 -2.19 -13.89 -6.60
N ASN A 154 -1.58 -14.16 -7.75
CA ASN A 154 -0.46 -15.11 -7.87
C ASN A 154 0.78 -14.68 -7.06
N LEU A 155 1.04 -13.37 -6.99
CA LEU A 155 2.22 -12.84 -6.30
C LEU A 155 2.06 -12.80 -4.78
N TYR A 156 0.89 -12.45 -4.28
CA TYR A 156 0.65 -12.15 -2.87
C TYR A 156 -0.25 -13.18 -2.15
N GLY A 157 -0.92 -14.08 -2.90
CA GLY A 157 -1.81 -15.09 -2.33
C GLY A 157 -2.84 -14.48 -1.39
N ASP A 158 -2.99 -15.04 -0.19
CA ASP A 158 -3.97 -14.62 0.81
C ASP A 158 -3.81 -13.17 1.33
N GLN A 159 -2.73 -12.50 0.98
CA GLN A 159 -2.56 -11.08 1.33
C GLN A 159 -3.30 -10.15 0.36
N PHE A 160 -3.62 -10.61 -0.82
CA PHE A 160 -4.40 -9.90 -1.83
C PHE A 160 -5.84 -10.41 -1.84
N ILE A 161 -6.79 -9.50 -1.68
CA ILE A 161 -8.22 -9.79 -1.77
C ILE A 161 -8.77 -8.95 -2.92
N GLY A 162 -8.91 -9.57 -4.10
CA GLY A 162 -9.43 -8.92 -5.29
C GLY A 162 -10.95 -9.01 -5.38
N ILE A 163 -11.60 -7.92 -5.77
CA ILE A 163 -13.05 -7.84 -5.98
C ILE A 163 -13.30 -7.08 -7.27
N ALA A 164 -13.94 -7.74 -8.26
CA ALA A 164 -14.39 -7.10 -9.49
C ALA A 164 -15.80 -6.55 -9.32
N LEU A 165 -15.97 -5.26 -9.54
CA LEU A 165 -17.24 -4.55 -9.48
C LEU A 165 -17.70 -4.21 -10.90
N HIS A 166 -18.63 -4.98 -11.46
CA HIS A 166 -19.20 -4.76 -12.77
C HIS A 166 -20.18 -3.58 -12.74
N GLN A 167 -19.64 -2.37 -12.88
CA GLN A 167 -20.41 -1.12 -12.71
C GLN A 167 -20.39 -0.20 -13.94
N ARG A 168 -19.76 -0.63 -15.04
CA ARG A 168 -19.62 0.22 -16.23
C ARG A 168 -20.94 0.46 -16.92
N SER A 169 -21.75 -0.58 -17.13
CA SER A 169 -22.99 -0.49 -17.89
C SER A 169 -24.03 -1.50 -17.41
N SER A 170 -25.29 -1.07 -17.36
CA SER A 170 -26.43 -1.95 -17.06
C SER A 170 -26.70 -3.04 -18.08
N THR A 171 -26.02 -3.03 -19.22
CA THR A 171 -26.07 -4.11 -20.22
C THR A 171 -25.15 -5.28 -19.87
N ASP A 172 -24.23 -5.09 -18.96
CA ASP A 172 -23.38 -6.14 -18.41
C ASP A 172 -24.24 -7.10 -17.57
N PRO A 173 -24.22 -8.42 -17.83
CA PRO A 173 -25.04 -9.38 -17.10
C PRO A 173 -24.65 -9.50 -15.61
N MET A 174 -23.46 -9.07 -15.25
CA MET A 174 -22.96 -9.02 -13.86
C MET A 174 -23.11 -7.64 -13.22
N TYR A 175 -23.81 -6.71 -13.89
CA TYR A 175 -23.96 -5.34 -13.40
C TYR A 175 -24.58 -5.29 -12.02
N ASN A 176 -23.89 -4.65 -11.10
CA ASN A 176 -24.36 -4.43 -9.74
C ASN A 176 -24.13 -2.98 -9.30
N ASN A 177 -25.23 -2.28 -9.03
CA ASN A 177 -25.22 -0.90 -8.57
C ASN A 177 -25.64 -0.74 -7.09
N SER A 178 -25.82 -1.83 -6.36
CA SER A 178 -26.17 -1.79 -4.92
C SER A 178 -25.07 -1.20 -4.06
N TYR A 179 -23.83 -1.20 -4.58
CA TYR A 179 -22.64 -0.71 -3.91
C TYR A 179 -21.74 0.02 -4.93
N TYR A 180 -21.72 1.35 -4.88
CA TYR A 180 -21.01 2.19 -5.86
C TYR A 180 -19.89 2.99 -5.23
N LEU A 181 -18.66 2.81 -5.72
CA LEU A 181 -17.47 3.51 -5.25
C LEU A 181 -17.16 4.83 -5.97
N GLY A 182 -17.90 5.15 -7.03
CA GLY A 182 -17.71 6.41 -7.78
C GLY A 182 -16.61 6.33 -8.84
N PHE A 183 -16.39 5.17 -9.45
CA PHE A 183 -15.45 5.01 -10.58
C PHE A 183 -15.77 6.02 -11.69
N ARG A 184 -14.72 6.64 -12.23
CA ARG A 184 -14.82 7.64 -13.31
C ARG A 184 -14.34 7.15 -14.67
N SER A 185 -13.60 6.07 -14.68
CA SER A 185 -13.09 5.36 -15.85
C SER A 185 -13.03 3.86 -15.58
N PHE A 186 -12.90 3.05 -16.65
CA PHE A 186 -12.83 1.60 -16.57
C PHE A 186 -11.71 1.08 -17.50
N PRO A 187 -10.79 0.20 -17.02
CA PRO A 187 -10.71 -0.26 -15.62
C PRO A 187 -10.15 0.81 -14.70
N GLN A 188 -10.53 0.78 -13.44
CA GLN A 188 -10.00 1.63 -12.38
C GLN A 188 -10.13 0.87 -11.06
N CYS A 189 -9.16 0.97 -10.16
CA CYS A 189 -9.25 0.28 -8.88
C CYS A 189 -9.00 1.21 -7.69
N MET A 190 -9.39 0.74 -6.51
CA MET A 190 -9.14 1.38 -5.23
C MET A 190 -8.64 0.33 -4.24
N ILE A 191 -7.64 0.69 -3.41
CA ILE A 191 -7.03 -0.20 -2.43
C ILE A 191 -7.43 0.25 -1.04
N ASN A 192 -8.06 -0.67 -0.27
CA ASN A 192 -8.56 -0.42 1.10
C ASN A 192 -9.39 0.88 1.21
N ARG A 193 -9.95 1.37 0.12
CA ARG A 193 -10.72 2.64 0.04
C ARG A 193 -9.97 3.87 0.56
N SER A 194 -8.63 3.85 0.58
CA SER A 194 -7.82 4.87 1.27
C SER A 194 -7.00 5.76 0.35
N ASN A 195 -6.56 5.29 -0.82
CA ASN A 195 -5.56 5.95 -1.64
C ASN A 195 -6.10 6.61 -2.93
N GLY A 196 -7.43 6.76 -3.04
CA GLY A 196 -8.06 7.20 -4.27
C GLY A 196 -8.03 6.13 -5.36
N PHE A 197 -8.41 6.52 -6.57
CA PHE A 197 -8.45 5.62 -7.71
C PHE A 197 -7.10 5.56 -8.41
N CYS A 198 -6.72 4.36 -8.88
CA CYS A 198 -5.53 4.12 -9.70
C CYS A 198 -5.83 3.18 -10.87
N ASP A 199 -4.95 3.19 -11.87
CA ASP A 199 -5.00 2.21 -12.97
C ASP A 199 -4.59 0.83 -12.42
N PRO A 200 -5.40 -0.23 -12.63
CA PRO A 200 -5.10 -1.55 -12.06
C PRO A 200 -3.86 -2.20 -12.66
N TYR A 201 -3.47 -1.85 -13.88
CA TYR A 201 -2.32 -2.44 -14.55
C TYR A 201 -1.02 -1.65 -14.29
N ASP A 202 -1.05 -0.34 -14.47
CA ASP A 202 0.15 0.50 -14.44
C ASP A 202 0.50 1.00 -13.03
N GLU A 203 -0.48 1.24 -12.15
CA GLU A 203 -0.28 1.92 -10.86
C GLU A 203 -0.54 1.00 -9.65
N MET A 204 -1.57 0.15 -9.70
CA MET A 204 -2.02 -0.68 -8.59
C MET A 204 -0.91 -1.54 -7.98
N PRO A 205 0.01 -2.19 -8.73
CA PRO A 205 1.05 -3.02 -8.14
C PRO A 205 1.94 -2.29 -7.13
N ALA A 206 2.28 -1.03 -7.42
CA ALA A 206 3.09 -0.19 -6.52
C ALA A 206 2.30 0.24 -5.29
N VAL A 207 1.05 0.66 -5.46
CA VAL A 207 0.15 1.08 -4.38
C VAL A 207 -0.18 -0.11 -3.46
N LEU A 208 -0.45 -1.28 -4.03
CA LEU A 208 -0.70 -2.51 -3.26
C LEU A 208 0.52 -2.91 -2.43
N LYS A 209 1.72 -2.90 -3.04
CA LYS A 209 2.95 -3.19 -2.33
C LYS A 209 3.17 -2.24 -1.14
N ALA A 210 2.89 -0.95 -1.32
CA ALA A 210 2.97 0.03 -0.24
C ALA A 210 1.95 -0.29 0.87
N SER A 211 0.71 -0.61 0.51
CA SER A 211 -0.35 -0.98 1.45
C SER A 211 -0.03 -2.26 2.23
N LEU A 212 0.55 -3.27 1.59
CA LEU A 212 0.94 -4.52 2.26
C LEU A 212 2.11 -4.34 3.25
N ASN A 213 2.87 -3.25 3.12
CA ASN A 213 3.91 -2.88 4.09
C ASN A 213 3.38 -2.08 5.29
N GLU A 214 2.10 -1.70 5.28
CA GLU A 214 1.48 -1.06 6.42
C GLU A 214 1.28 -2.04 7.58
N ILE A 215 1.09 -1.49 8.78
CA ILE A 215 0.87 -2.27 9.99
C ILE A 215 -0.55 -2.84 10.00
N ALA A 216 -0.70 -4.15 10.23
CA ALA A 216 -1.97 -4.78 10.53
C ALA A 216 -2.26 -4.66 12.03
N LEU A 217 -3.35 -3.99 12.39
CA LEU A 217 -3.74 -3.74 13.79
C LEU A 217 -4.81 -4.71 14.30
N ALA A 218 -5.47 -5.44 13.41
CA ALA A 218 -6.49 -6.42 13.73
C ALA A 218 -6.39 -7.64 12.82
N GLU A 219 -6.78 -8.78 13.33
CA GLU A 219 -7.00 -10.01 12.58
C GLU A 219 -8.49 -10.29 12.49
N VAL A 220 -8.94 -10.65 11.30
CA VAL A 220 -10.33 -11.00 11.04
C VAL A 220 -10.39 -12.43 10.52
N THR A 221 -11.21 -13.26 11.15
CA THR A 221 -11.58 -14.58 10.63
C THR A 221 -13.06 -14.58 10.28
N VAL A 222 -13.40 -15.17 9.14
CA VAL A 222 -14.78 -15.24 8.65
C VAL A 222 -15.17 -16.69 8.49
N ALA A 223 -16.37 -17.03 8.95
CA ALA A 223 -17.03 -18.29 8.66
C ALA A 223 -18.42 -18.00 8.06
N GLY A 224 -18.81 -18.81 7.07
CA GLY A 224 -20.11 -18.68 6.42
C GLY A 224 -20.73 -20.05 6.16
N THR A 225 -22.06 -20.10 6.18
CA THR A 225 -22.84 -21.28 5.80
C THR A 225 -24.02 -20.84 4.94
N PHE A 226 -24.33 -21.64 3.92
CA PHE A 226 -25.55 -21.48 3.16
C PHE A 226 -26.73 -22.07 3.94
N ALA A 227 -27.89 -21.48 3.80
CA ALA A 227 -29.15 -21.89 4.40
C ALA A 227 -30.32 -21.66 3.44
N ASP A 228 -31.47 -22.26 3.72
CA ASP A 228 -32.70 -22.11 2.95
C ASP A 228 -32.50 -22.43 1.46
N GLU A 229 -32.00 -23.62 1.14
CA GLU A 229 -31.71 -24.05 -0.23
C GLU A 229 -30.80 -23.08 -0.98
N ASP A 230 -29.72 -22.63 -0.31
CA ASP A 230 -28.70 -21.70 -0.83
C ASP A 230 -29.21 -20.29 -1.17
N THR A 231 -30.40 -19.92 -0.69
CA THR A 231 -30.94 -18.56 -0.86
C THR A 231 -30.48 -17.56 0.20
N LYS A 232 -29.85 -18.05 1.27
CA LYS A 232 -29.31 -17.25 2.37
C LYS A 232 -27.90 -17.63 2.74
N VAL A 233 -27.12 -16.66 3.16
CA VAL A 233 -25.80 -16.85 3.74
C VAL A 233 -25.81 -16.35 5.17
N ASN A 234 -25.45 -17.23 6.12
CA ASN A 234 -25.16 -16.84 7.49
C ASN A 234 -23.66 -16.66 7.61
N ALA A 235 -23.20 -15.44 7.84
CA ALA A 235 -21.79 -15.11 7.99
C ALA A 235 -21.49 -14.65 9.42
N THR A 236 -20.38 -15.11 9.97
CA THR A 236 -19.86 -14.69 11.28
C THR A 236 -18.42 -14.24 11.11
N ALA A 237 -18.09 -13.06 11.63
CA ALA A 237 -16.73 -12.56 11.72
C ALA A 237 -16.28 -12.56 13.19
N SER A 238 -15.05 -13.06 13.43
CA SER A 238 -14.35 -12.88 14.69
C SER A 238 -13.19 -11.90 14.45
N VAL A 239 -13.11 -10.87 15.28
CA VAL A 239 -12.09 -9.82 15.16
C VAL A 239 -11.25 -9.82 16.44
N GLU A 240 -9.94 -10.01 16.28
CA GLU A 240 -8.96 -9.81 17.33
C GLU A 240 -8.18 -8.52 17.03
N SER A 241 -8.34 -7.51 17.88
CA SER A 241 -7.60 -6.25 17.74
C SER A 241 -6.39 -6.26 18.68
N LEU A 242 -5.21 -5.93 18.15
CA LEU A 242 -3.97 -5.76 18.93
C LEU A 242 -3.88 -4.37 19.59
N VAL A 243 -4.73 -3.45 19.18
CA VAL A 243 -4.71 -2.06 19.63
C VAL A 243 -6.15 -1.61 19.90
N ALA A 244 -6.37 -0.89 20.98
CA ALA A 244 -7.67 -0.30 21.28
C ALA A 244 -8.06 0.73 20.19
N GLY A 245 -9.31 0.73 19.79
CA GLY A 245 -9.84 1.63 18.76
C GLY A 245 -11.28 1.27 18.40
N ASP A 246 -11.88 2.12 17.59
CA ASP A 246 -13.20 1.89 16.99
C ASP A 246 -13.01 1.22 15.63
N TYR A 247 -13.76 0.16 15.36
CA TYR A 247 -13.67 -0.63 14.14
C TYR A 247 -15.07 -0.85 13.58
N ASP A 248 -15.21 -0.63 12.27
CA ASP A 248 -16.40 -1.00 11.53
C ASP A 248 -16.19 -2.35 10.84
N ILE A 249 -17.23 -3.18 10.80
CA ILE A 249 -17.23 -4.46 10.09
C ILE A 249 -18.21 -4.38 8.94
N ALA A 250 -17.72 -4.67 7.72
CA ALA A 250 -18.55 -4.83 6.54
C ALA A 250 -18.38 -6.24 5.96
N PHE A 251 -19.46 -6.84 5.52
CA PHE A 251 -19.45 -8.11 4.79
C PHE A 251 -19.71 -7.82 3.32
N MET A 252 -18.92 -8.43 2.45
CA MET A 252 -19.14 -8.44 1.01
C MET A 252 -19.27 -9.87 0.53
N LEU A 253 -20.38 -10.17 -0.14
CA LEU A 253 -20.60 -11.46 -0.79
C LEU A 253 -20.15 -11.33 -2.25
N THR A 254 -19.22 -12.19 -2.67
CA THR A 254 -18.73 -12.29 -4.04
C THR A 254 -19.15 -13.61 -4.66
N ALA A 255 -19.17 -13.69 -5.99
CA ALA A 255 -19.44 -14.90 -6.72
C ALA A 255 -18.38 -15.09 -7.81
N ASP A 256 -17.84 -16.30 -7.88
CA ASP A 256 -16.84 -16.70 -8.86
C ASP A 256 -17.44 -17.68 -9.88
N GLY A 257 -16.71 -17.97 -10.97
CA GLY A 257 -17.11 -18.94 -11.98
C GLY A 257 -18.31 -18.50 -12.81
N LEU A 258 -18.60 -17.20 -12.86
CA LEU A 258 -19.74 -16.68 -13.60
C LEU A 258 -19.51 -16.78 -15.10
N THR A 259 -20.44 -17.43 -15.81
CA THR A 259 -20.39 -17.61 -17.27
C THR A 259 -21.78 -17.45 -17.89
N GLY A 260 -21.82 -17.18 -19.20
CA GLY A 260 -23.06 -17.14 -19.93
C GLY A 260 -22.84 -17.29 -21.44
N THR A 261 -23.93 -17.52 -22.19
CA THR A 261 -23.90 -17.82 -23.61
C THR A 261 -24.38 -16.68 -24.50
N THR A 262 -25.00 -15.65 -23.93
CA THR A 262 -25.45 -14.49 -24.72
C THR A 262 -24.27 -13.54 -25.03
N THR A 263 -24.43 -12.72 -26.05
CA THR A 263 -23.40 -11.78 -26.50
C THR A 263 -22.97 -10.78 -25.43
N SER A 264 -23.85 -10.47 -24.50
CA SER A 264 -23.54 -9.56 -23.37
C SER A 264 -22.51 -10.13 -22.38
N TRP A 265 -22.32 -11.46 -22.36
CA TRP A 265 -21.27 -12.11 -21.57
C TRP A 265 -19.89 -12.08 -22.22
N LYS A 266 -19.81 -11.61 -23.48
CA LYS A 266 -18.51 -11.49 -24.14
C LYS A 266 -17.76 -10.28 -23.61
N GLN A 267 -16.54 -10.53 -23.15
CA GLN A 267 -15.61 -9.47 -22.80
C GLN A 267 -15.13 -8.75 -24.06
N HIS A 268 -15.30 -7.44 -24.13
CA HIS A 268 -14.72 -6.60 -25.17
C HIS A 268 -13.20 -6.52 -25.01
N ASN A 269 -12.48 -6.49 -26.14
CA ASN A 269 -11.03 -6.50 -26.15
C ASN A 269 -10.50 -5.50 -27.19
N TYR A 270 -9.97 -4.39 -26.74
CA TYR A 270 -9.33 -3.38 -27.60
C TYR A 270 -7.86 -3.69 -27.91
N PHE A 271 -7.26 -4.66 -27.22
CA PHE A 271 -5.88 -5.09 -27.44
C PHE A 271 -5.72 -6.08 -28.60
N CYS A 272 -6.79 -6.48 -29.25
CA CYS A 272 -6.73 -7.41 -30.37
C CYS A 272 -6.11 -6.78 -31.62
N LYS A 273 -5.57 -7.65 -32.47
CA LYS A 273 -4.97 -7.24 -33.74
C LYS A 273 -5.93 -6.41 -34.60
N GLY A 274 -5.48 -5.23 -35.01
CA GLY A 274 -6.21 -4.36 -35.95
C GLY A 274 -7.33 -3.53 -35.32
N HIS A 275 -7.57 -3.61 -34.03
CA HIS A 275 -8.54 -2.75 -33.34
C HIS A 275 -8.04 -1.30 -33.26
N SER A 276 -8.87 -0.33 -33.62
CA SER A 276 -8.49 1.10 -33.65
C SER A 276 -8.19 1.69 -32.28
N GLY A 277 -8.73 1.10 -31.21
CA GLY A 277 -8.44 1.49 -29.81
C GLY A 277 -7.19 0.82 -29.22
N ASN A 278 -6.51 -0.07 -29.97
CA ASN A 278 -5.33 -0.75 -29.47
C ASN A 278 -4.15 0.23 -29.34
N PRO A 279 -3.59 0.44 -28.13
CA PRO A 279 -2.45 1.34 -27.95
C PRO A 279 -1.14 0.75 -28.51
N TYR A 280 -1.09 -0.54 -28.82
CA TYR A 280 0.08 -1.24 -29.30
C TYR A 280 0.02 -1.47 -30.81
N LYS A 281 1.17 -1.29 -31.48
CA LYS A 281 1.29 -1.43 -32.95
C LYS A 281 1.54 -2.87 -33.39
N SER A 282 2.05 -3.71 -32.50
CA SER A 282 2.36 -5.12 -32.77
C SER A 282 2.25 -5.93 -31.47
N LYS A 283 2.07 -7.25 -31.58
CA LYS A 283 2.08 -8.16 -30.43
C LYS A 283 3.36 -8.04 -29.60
N SER A 284 4.51 -7.93 -30.26
CA SER A 284 5.82 -7.81 -29.61
C SER A 284 6.07 -6.47 -28.89
N SER A 285 5.23 -5.46 -29.14
CA SER A 285 5.28 -4.19 -28.40
C SER A 285 4.42 -4.19 -27.15
N MET A 286 3.63 -5.24 -26.93
CA MET A 286 2.81 -5.42 -25.74
C MET A 286 3.63 -6.02 -24.60
N PRO A 287 3.35 -5.69 -23.33
CA PRO A 287 3.82 -6.46 -22.19
C PRO A 287 3.51 -7.95 -22.36
N GLU A 288 4.43 -8.81 -21.90
CA GLU A 288 4.37 -10.25 -22.18
C GLU A 288 3.08 -10.90 -21.64
N ASP A 289 2.68 -10.52 -20.47
CA ASP A 289 1.51 -11.06 -19.75
C ASP A 289 0.15 -10.75 -20.41
N ILE A 290 0.08 -9.72 -21.25
CA ILE A 290 -1.14 -9.38 -22.01
C ILE A 290 -1.05 -9.67 -23.51
N GLN A 291 0.06 -10.22 -24.02
CA GLN A 291 0.23 -10.53 -25.45
C GLN A 291 -0.80 -11.50 -26.00
N PHE A 292 -1.36 -12.38 -25.18
CA PHE A 292 -2.40 -13.32 -25.59
C PHE A 292 -3.68 -12.60 -26.07
N LEU A 293 -3.94 -11.38 -25.57
CA LEU A 293 -5.09 -10.57 -25.97
C LEU A 293 -5.02 -10.14 -27.43
N TRP A 294 -3.82 -10.07 -28.02
CA TRP A 294 -3.63 -9.74 -29.43
C TRP A 294 -4.26 -10.76 -30.37
N ASP A 295 -4.21 -12.03 -30.00
CA ASP A 295 -4.72 -13.13 -30.81
C ASP A 295 -6.21 -13.43 -30.53
N LYS A 296 -6.78 -12.88 -29.47
CA LYS A 296 -8.22 -12.93 -29.22
C LYS A 296 -8.96 -11.95 -30.14
N GLY A 297 -10.23 -12.23 -30.45
CA GLY A 297 -11.08 -11.30 -31.22
C GLY A 297 -11.39 -10.02 -30.44
N SER A 298 -12.05 -9.06 -31.07
CA SER A 298 -12.52 -7.83 -30.43
C SER A 298 -13.51 -8.05 -29.29
N SER A 299 -14.07 -9.27 -29.21
CA SER A 299 -14.85 -9.77 -28.08
C SER A 299 -14.72 -11.28 -27.96
N TYR A 300 -14.72 -11.80 -26.73
CA TYR A 300 -14.57 -13.23 -26.45
C TYR A 300 -15.33 -13.62 -25.18
N TYR A 301 -15.66 -14.89 -25.02
CA TYR A 301 -16.20 -15.41 -23.77
C TYR A 301 -15.07 -15.63 -22.78
N GLU A 302 -15.31 -15.27 -21.53
CA GLU A 302 -14.40 -15.45 -20.41
C GLU A 302 -15.16 -16.04 -19.22
N THR A 303 -14.47 -16.81 -18.40
CA THR A 303 -14.96 -17.23 -17.09
C THR A 303 -14.40 -16.25 -16.06
N TYR A 304 -15.26 -15.69 -15.25
CA TYR A 304 -14.88 -14.69 -14.24
C TYR A 304 -14.70 -15.42 -12.91
N ASP A 305 -13.46 -15.89 -12.69
CA ASP A 305 -13.03 -16.60 -11.48
C ASP A 305 -12.03 -15.77 -10.69
N ASN A 306 -12.17 -15.74 -9.37
CA ASN A 306 -11.17 -15.20 -8.44
C ASN A 306 -10.67 -13.78 -8.76
N VAL A 307 -11.59 -12.89 -9.13
CA VAL A 307 -11.28 -11.48 -9.42
C VAL A 307 -12.07 -10.56 -8.51
#